data_cebd68e586603d152f94b99a00984846
#
_entry.id   cebd68e586603d152f94b99a00984846
#
_cell.length_a   1.000
_cell.length_b   1.000
_cell.length_c   1.000
_cell.angle_alpha   90.00
_cell.angle_beta   90.00
_cell.angle_gamma   90.00
#
_symmetry.space_group_name_H-M   'P 1'
#
loop_
_entity.id
_entity.type
_entity.pdbx_description
1 polymer ?
#
loop_
_entity_poly.entity_id
_entity_poly.type
_entity_poly.pdbx_seq_one_letter_code
_entity_poly.pdbx_strand_id
1 'polypeptide(L)'
;MKKSVILAVMAMLLGFTFTSCKEDTQPRLSTPTNFVLNTPPMADQLYVMNANTAINLTVSQPNYGVATTPVYQVEIAKTADGFEKGEYKTLSSTTTSAKITVAGEELCIAMCELWGYTSPDNFDDSPRPVYVRVHAWVDNAEYSSIYSNVIELKQVKPYLAVKVPDTIQLVGKPESWSAAYNADWLLYETVPESRVYQGTFEIPEGQFQFRFYDQFDAAEPWDWYAIGAQDADNPVDIAMTDGNYSGDLFYDPATKGAGKGSWQIPNWPGGTVKMTVNLNTKKVDFTLVQ
;
A
#
# COMPACT_ATOMS: atom_id res chain seq x y z
N MET A 1 54.39 -58.28 -18.44
CA MET A 1 54.10 -57.20 -19.39
C MET A 1 52.66 -57.02 -19.81
N LYS A 2 51.82 -58.06 -19.95
CA LYS A 2 50.41 -57.91 -20.38
C LYS A 2 49.47 -57.28 -19.32
N LYS A 3 49.72 -57.43 -18.02
CA LYS A 3 48.90 -56.87 -16.96
C LYS A 3 49.09 -55.35 -16.76
N SER A 4 50.28 -54.82 -17.00
CA SER A 4 50.61 -53.39 -16.86
C SER A 4 50.02 -52.52 -17.99
N VAL A 5 49.89 -53.11 -19.20
CA VAL A 5 49.30 -52.41 -20.35
C VAL A 5 47.81 -52.25 -20.20
N ILE A 6 47.13 -53.27 -19.63
CA ILE A 6 45.67 -53.24 -19.39
C ILE A 6 45.34 -52.18 -18.33
N LEU A 7 46.14 -52.02 -17.28
CA LEU A 7 45.93 -50.99 -16.25
C LEU A 7 46.14 -49.59 -16.80
N ALA A 8 47.08 -49.40 -17.71
CA ALA A 8 47.34 -48.09 -18.34
C ALA A 8 46.25 -47.68 -19.32
N VAL A 9 45.68 -48.64 -20.08
CA VAL A 9 44.55 -48.38 -20.98
C VAL A 9 43.26 -48.10 -20.19
N MET A 10 43.05 -48.76 -19.05
CA MET A 10 41.90 -48.53 -18.20
C MET A 10 41.99 -47.19 -17.46
N ALA A 11 43.17 -46.74 -17.09
CA ALA A 11 43.37 -45.39 -16.52
C ALA A 11 43.20 -44.26 -17.56
N MET A 12 43.55 -44.50 -18.84
CA MET A 12 43.29 -43.54 -19.92
C MET A 12 41.80 -43.41 -20.29
N LEU A 13 41.03 -44.48 -20.17
CA LEU A 13 39.56 -44.45 -20.43
C LEU A 13 38.77 -43.78 -19.32
N LEU A 14 39.28 -43.68 -18.09
CA LEU A 14 38.64 -42.98 -16.96
C LEU A 14 38.93 -41.47 -16.98
N GLY A 15 39.88 -40.98 -17.76
CA GLY A 15 40.26 -39.58 -17.86
C GLY A 15 39.37 -38.72 -18.78
N PHE A 16 38.47 -39.31 -19.57
CA PHE A 16 37.63 -38.58 -20.54
C PHE A 16 36.18 -38.32 -20.14
N THR A 17 35.76 -38.65 -18.92
CA THR A 17 34.37 -38.56 -18.55
C THR A 17 33.93 -37.36 -17.71
N PHE A 18 34.79 -36.36 -17.51
CA PHE A 18 34.44 -35.22 -16.67
C PHE A 18 34.53 -33.83 -17.34
N THR A 19 34.48 -33.74 -18.64
CA THR A 19 34.19 -32.46 -19.29
C THR A 19 32.77 -32.44 -19.79
N SER A 20 31.81 -32.66 -18.89
CA SER A 20 30.48 -32.12 -19.11
C SER A 20 30.54 -30.62 -18.79
N CYS A 21 30.98 -29.85 -19.76
CA CYS A 21 30.58 -28.46 -19.82
C CYS A 21 29.05 -28.52 -19.84
N LYS A 22 28.39 -28.23 -18.73
CA LYS A 22 27.03 -27.74 -18.78
C LYS A 22 27.11 -26.46 -19.57
N GLU A 23 26.95 -26.53 -20.88
CA GLU A 23 26.56 -25.36 -21.63
C GLU A 23 25.28 -24.86 -20.96
N ASP A 24 25.39 -23.68 -20.37
CA ASP A 24 24.24 -22.98 -19.81
C ASP A 24 23.42 -22.56 -21.04
N THR A 25 22.55 -23.48 -21.49
CA THR A 25 21.76 -23.31 -22.70
C THR A 25 20.62 -22.32 -22.54
N GLN A 26 20.51 -21.70 -21.37
CA GLN A 26 19.56 -20.62 -21.17
C GLN A 26 20.23 -19.27 -21.42
N PRO A 27 19.64 -18.44 -22.29
CA PRO A 27 20.12 -17.11 -22.54
C PRO A 27 20.06 -16.30 -21.24
N ARG A 28 21.20 -15.80 -20.78
CA ARG A 28 21.30 -14.94 -19.59
C ARG A 28 20.94 -13.51 -19.97
N LEU A 29 20.17 -12.84 -19.10
CA LEU A 29 19.97 -11.41 -19.22
C LEU A 29 21.32 -10.69 -19.11
N SER A 30 21.60 -9.79 -20.03
CA SER A 30 22.70 -8.84 -19.91
C SER A 30 22.28 -7.62 -19.10
N THR A 31 23.24 -6.86 -18.59
CA THR A 31 22.97 -5.55 -18.00
C THR A 31 22.19 -4.71 -19.02
N PRO A 32 21.01 -4.17 -18.65
CA PRO A 32 20.16 -3.46 -19.59
C PRO A 32 20.80 -2.15 -20.07
N THR A 33 20.55 -1.81 -21.32
CA THR A 33 21.04 -0.58 -21.98
C THR A 33 19.94 0.07 -22.81
N ASN A 34 20.20 1.33 -23.26
CA ASN A 34 19.36 2.04 -24.23
C ASN A 34 17.90 2.23 -23.80
N PHE A 35 17.68 2.59 -22.55
CA PHE A 35 16.35 2.88 -22.04
C PHE A 35 16.05 4.38 -22.07
N VAL A 36 15.06 4.76 -22.86
CA VAL A 36 14.71 6.18 -23.08
C VAL A 36 13.22 6.41 -22.83
N LEU A 37 12.91 7.39 -22.00
CA LEU A 37 11.59 8.00 -21.87
C LEU A 37 11.48 9.12 -22.92
N ASN A 38 10.51 9.00 -23.84
CA ASN A 38 10.27 10.00 -24.87
C ASN A 38 9.54 11.21 -24.28
N THR A 39 10.01 12.41 -24.59
CA THR A 39 9.30 13.64 -24.23
C THR A 39 7.96 13.70 -24.98
N PRO A 40 6.82 13.81 -24.27
CA PRO A 40 5.53 13.94 -24.93
C PRO A 40 5.46 15.21 -25.79
N PRO A 41 4.78 15.22 -26.94
CA PRO A 41 4.66 16.41 -27.79
C PRO A 41 4.07 17.63 -27.09
N MET A 42 3.31 17.42 -26.01
CA MET A 42 2.66 18.47 -25.22
C MET A 42 3.39 18.77 -23.91
N ALA A 43 4.63 18.33 -23.70
CA ALA A 43 5.38 18.55 -22.46
C ALA A 43 5.51 20.04 -22.06
N ASP A 44 5.46 20.95 -23.02
CA ASP A 44 5.51 22.40 -22.80
C ASP A 44 4.13 23.03 -22.56
N GLN A 45 3.05 22.28 -22.69
CA GLN A 45 1.69 22.77 -22.53
C GLN A 45 1.18 22.61 -21.10
N LEU A 46 0.07 23.28 -20.81
CA LEU A 46 -0.63 23.16 -19.55
C LEU A 46 -1.41 21.83 -19.46
N TYR A 47 -1.04 20.99 -18.52
CA TYR A 47 -1.82 19.84 -18.12
C TYR A 47 -2.72 20.21 -16.93
N VAL A 48 -4.02 20.29 -17.13
CA VAL A 48 -4.99 20.46 -16.03
C VAL A 48 -5.43 19.06 -15.57
N MET A 49 -5.02 18.70 -14.38
CA MET A 49 -5.29 17.37 -13.84
C MET A 49 -6.59 17.32 -13.05
N ASN A 50 -7.26 16.18 -13.14
CA ASN A 50 -8.39 15.78 -12.29
C ASN A 50 -8.45 14.24 -12.26
N ALA A 51 -9.36 13.66 -11.48
CA ALA A 51 -9.47 12.21 -11.31
C ALA A 51 -9.70 11.43 -12.63
N ASN A 52 -10.28 12.07 -13.65
CA ASN A 52 -10.60 11.43 -14.94
C ASN A 52 -9.58 11.73 -16.05
N THR A 53 -8.53 12.51 -15.75
CA THR A 53 -7.48 12.82 -16.71
C THR A 53 -6.36 11.79 -16.66
N ALA A 54 -5.54 11.73 -17.72
CA ALA A 54 -4.35 10.91 -17.76
C ALA A 54 -3.26 11.55 -18.63
N ILE A 55 -2.01 11.25 -18.33
CA ILE A 55 -0.85 11.58 -19.16
C ILE A 55 -0.35 10.30 -19.82
N ASN A 56 -0.18 10.32 -21.13
CA ASN A 56 0.37 9.19 -21.88
C ASN A 56 1.86 9.42 -22.13
N LEU A 57 2.67 8.51 -21.62
CA LEU A 57 4.11 8.44 -21.81
C LEU A 57 4.46 7.28 -22.74
N THR A 58 5.59 7.36 -23.41
CA THR A 58 6.13 6.25 -24.20
C THR A 58 7.61 6.07 -23.89
N VAL A 59 8.04 4.81 -23.85
CA VAL A 59 9.43 4.46 -23.61
C VAL A 59 9.98 3.61 -24.75
N SER A 60 11.29 3.67 -24.96
CA SER A 60 11.99 2.60 -25.69
C SER A 60 12.09 1.39 -24.77
N GLN A 61 11.98 0.17 -25.31
CA GLN A 61 12.21 -1.02 -24.51
C GLN A 61 13.69 -1.13 -24.15
N PRO A 62 14.07 -1.38 -22.88
CA PRO A 62 15.45 -1.64 -22.51
C PRO A 62 15.97 -2.89 -23.22
N ASN A 63 17.23 -2.84 -23.62
CA ASN A 63 17.87 -3.98 -24.26
C ASN A 63 18.57 -4.87 -23.20
N TYR A 64 18.03 -6.05 -22.97
CA TYR A 64 18.58 -7.06 -22.06
C TYR A 64 19.39 -8.15 -22.76
N GLY A 65 19.69 -7.97 -24.06
CA GLY A 65 20.41 -8.97 -24.87
C GLY A 65 19.55 -10.14 -25.35
N VAL A 66 18.38 -10.33 -24.75
CA VAL A 66 17.41 -11.37 -25.08
C VAL A 66 16.00 -10.78 -25.00
N ALA A 67 15.04 -11.42 -25.68
CA ALA A 67 13.64 -11.01 -25.60
C ALA A 67 13.10 -11.22 -24.20
N THR A 68 12.57 -10.13 -23.61
CA THR A 68 11.97 -10.13 -22.25
C THR A 68 10.72 -9.26 -22.22
N THR A 69 9.98 -9.35 -21.14
CA THR A 69 8.85 -8.47 -20.85
C THR A 69 9.19 -7.63 -19.61
N PRO A 70 9.74 -6.42 -19.77
CA PRO A 70 10.02 -5.54 -18.66
C PRO A 70 8.73 -5.05 -17.98
N VAL A 71 8.79 -4.82 -16.68
CA VAL A 71 7.82 -4.05 -15.92
C VAL A 71 8.31 -2.61 -15.88
N TYR A 72 7.39 -1.65 -16.04
CA TYR A 72 7.65 -0.21 -16.00
C TYR A 72 6.89 0.43 -14.86
N GLN A 73 7.52 1.34 -14.15
CA GLN A 73 6.94 2.14 -13.07
C GLN A 73 7.41 3.58 -13.19
N VAL A 74 6.51 4.53 -13.01
CA VAL A 74 6.80 5.96 -13.14
C VAL A 74 7.23 6.52 -11.81
N GLU A 75 8.22 7.40 -11.83
CA GLU A 75 8.68 8.19 -10.70
C GLU A 75 8.63 9.67 -11.05
N ILE A 76 8.27 10.51 -10.08
CA ILE A 76 8.21 11.95 -10.23
C ILE A 76 9.01 12.68 -9.16
N ALA A 77 9.55 13.84 -9.51
CA ALA A 77 10.29 14.72 -8.59
C ALA A 77 9.98 16.20 -8.85
N LYS A 78 10.32 17.07 -7.87
CA LYS A 78 10.21 18.53 -8.00
C LYS A 78 11.26 19.11 -8.93
N THR A 79 12.43 18.47 -8.97
CA THR A 79 13.61 18.92 -9.72
C THR A 79 14.27 17.72 -10.40
N ALA A 80 15.04 17.98 -11.45
CA ALA A 80 15.71 16.90 -12.18
C ALA A 80 16.72 16.12 -11.29
N ASP A 81 17.39 16.80 -10.36
CA ASP A 81 18.34 16.23 -9.41
C ASP A 81 17.68 15.62 -8.17
N GLY A 82 16.37 15.79 -8.00
CA GLY A 82 15.59 15.17 -6.92
C GLY A 82 15.68 13.65 -6.90
N PHE A 83 15.82 13.02 -8.06
CA PHE A 83 15.99 11.57 -8.16
C PHE A 83 17.31 11.06 -7.54
N GLU A 84 18.37 11.82 -7.68
CA GLU A 84 19.68 11.48 -7.09
C GLU A 84 19.71 11.75 -5.59
N LYS A 85 18.93 12.73 -5.13
CA LYS A 85 18.80 13.11 -3.71
C LYS A 85 17.82 12.24 -2.92
N GLY A 86 17.06 11.37 -3.59
CA GLY A 86 15.99 10.60 -2.95
C GLY A 86 14.72 11.42 -2.67
N GLU A 87 14.58 12.60 -3.30
CA GLU A 87 13.44 13.51 -3.17
C GLU A 87 12.43 13.29 -4.30
N TYR A 88 11.95 12.07 -4.43
CA TYR A 88 11.00 11.67 -5.48
C TYR A 88 9.88 10.79 -4.90
N LYS A 89 8.84 10.61 -5.68
CA LYS A 89 7.75 9.67 -5.40
C LYS A 89 7.60 8.68 -6.54
N THR A 90 7.46 7.42 -6.18
CA THR A 90 7.16 6.33 -7.10
C THR A 90 5.65 6.17 -7.17
N LEU A 91 5.09 6.16 -8.37
CA LEU A 91 3.67 5.89 -8.57
C LEU A 91 3.38 4.41 -8.29
N SER A 92 2.18 4.10 -7.82
CA SER A 92 1.81 2.72 -7.42
C SER A 92 1.59 1.79 -8.62
N SER A 93 1.12 2.36 -9.74
CA SER A 93 0.81 1.59 -10.94
C SER A 93 2.05 1.11 -11.67
N THR A 94 1.98 -0.13 -12.14
CA THR A 94 2.98 -0.75 -13.01
C THR A 94 2.36 -1.23 -14.32
N THR A 95 3.16 -1.35 -15.36
CA THR A 95 2.71 -1.89 -16.65
C THR A 95 3.86 -2.60 -17.37
N THR A 96 3.51 -3.53 -18.24
CA THR A 96 4.47 -4.16 -19.16
C THR A 96 4.45 -3.55 -20.56
N SER A 97 3.58 -2.55 -20.78
CA SER A 97 3.44 -1.84 -22.04
C SER A 97 4.44 -0.69 -22.13
N ALA A 98 5.14 -0.56 -23.28
CA ALA A 98 5.98 0.59 -23.58
C ALA A 98 5.18 1.91 -23.74
N LYS A 99 3.85 1.82 -23.80
CA LYS A 99 2.93 2.95 -23.70
C LYS A 99 2.33 2.95 -22.31
N ILE A 100 2.73 3.92 -21.50
CA ILE A 100 2.38 4.04 -20.07
C ILE A 100 1.30 5.10 -19.94
N THR A 101 0.18 4.76 -19.31
CA THR A 101 -0.88 5.72 -18.98
C THR A 101 -0.79 6.04 -17.49
N VAL A 102 -0.46 7.30 -17.18
CA VAL A 102 -0.40 7.81 -15.81
C VAL A 102 -1.74 8.45 -15.48
N ALA A 103 -2.48 7.86 -14.55
CA ALA A 103 -3.75 8.40 -14.09
C ALA A 103 -3.55 9.74 -13.36
N GLY A 104 -4.46 10.69 -13.62
CA GLY A 104 -4.39 12.02 -13.00
C GLY A 104 -4.52 11.99 -11.49
N GLU A 105 -5.33 11.09 -10.97
CA GLU A 105 -5.46 10.88 -9.53
C GLU A 105 -4.13 10.45 -8.91
N GLU A 106 -3.50 9.43 -9.44
CA GLU A 106 -2.24 8.89 -8.94
C GLU A 106 -1.10 9.92 -9.01
N LEU A 107 -1.01 10.64 -10.14
CA LEU A 107 -0.06 11.73 -10.29
C LEU A 107 -0.28 12.82 -9.23
N CYS A 108 -1.53 13.25 -9.02
CA CYS A 108 -1.83 14.32 -8.08
C CYS A 108 -1.65 13.90 -6.62
N ILE A 109 -1.92 12.64 -6.25
CA ILE A 109 -1.57 12.09 -4.94
C ILE A 109 -0.06 12.22 -4.72
N ALA A 110 0.75 11.73 -5.64
CA ALA A 110 2.20 11.80 -5.55
C ALA A 110 2.72 13.26 -5.52
N MET A 111 2.09 14.17 -6.28
CA MET A 111 2.38 15.59 -6.21
C MET A 111 2.02 16.17 -4.84
N CYS A 112 0.84 15.90 -4.28
CA CYS A 112 0.47 16.35 -2.95
C CYS A 112 1.47 15.89 -1.89
N GLU A 113 1.87 14.64 -1.92
CA GLU A 113 2.89 14.11 -1.02
C GLU A 113 4.26 14.79 -1.18
N LEU A 114 4.71 15.03 -2.42
CA LEU A 114 5.98 15.71 -2.69
C LEU A 114 5.98 17.14 -2.15
N TRP A 115 4.90 17.88 -2.36
CA TRP A 115 4.78 19.29 -1.93
C TRP A 115 4.31 19.46 -0.49
N GLY A 116 3.91 18.36 0.19
CA GLY A 116 3.45 18.41 1.57
C GLY A 116 2.03 18.98 1.71
N TYR A 117 1.20 18.81 0.68
CA TYR A 117 -0.21 19.22 0.72
C TYR A 117 -1.04 18.14 1.42
N THR A 118 -1.75 18.54 2.47
CA THR A 118 -2.55 17.63 3.31
C THR A 118 -4.00 18.08 3.48
N SER A 119 -4.29 19.33 3.12
CA SER A 119 -5.63 19.91 3.29
C SER A 119 -5.86 21.05 2.29
N PRO A 120 -7.10 21.51 2.09
CA PRO A 120 -7.40 22.67 1.28
C PRO A 120 -6.65 23.95 1.70
N ASP A 121 -6.37 24.08 3.01
CA ASP A 121 -5.75 25.29 3.56
C ASP A 121 -4.29 25.49 3.14
N ASN A 122 -3.58 24.39 2.86
CA ASN A 122 -2.18 24.43 2.44
C ASN A 122 -1.97 24.05 0.97
N PHE A 123 -3.07 23.85 0.22
CA PHE A 123 -2.99 23.43 -1.17
C PHE A 123 -2.82 24.61 -2.13
N ASP A 124 -1.82 24.50 -3.01
CA ASP A 124 -1.58 25.44 -4.10
C ASP A 124 -1.78 24.72 -5.45
N ASP A 125 -2.79 25.14 -6.20
CA ASP A 125 -3.15 24.57 -7.51
C ASP A 125 -2.43 25.25 -8.69
N SER A 126 -1.47 26.13 -8.43
CA SER A 126 -0.71 26.80 -9.48
C SER A 126 0.05 25.81 -10.35
N PRO A 127 0.04 26.00 -11.68
CA PRO A 127 0.81 25.16 -12.59
C PRO A 127 2.31 25.20 -12.25
N ARG A 128 2.96 24.04 -12.27
CA ARG A 128 4.37 23.90 -11.90
C ARG A 128 5.06 22.81 -12.71
N PRO A 129 6.39 22.86 -12.82
CA PRO A 129 7.14 21.77 -13.47
C PRO A 129 7.10 20.48 -12.63
N VAL A 130 6.98 19.36 -13.31
CA VAL A 130 7.12 18.02 -12.75
C VAL A 130 8.15 17.27 -13.58
N TYR A 131 9.18 16.76 -12.92
CA TYR A 131 10.20 15.94 -13.54
C TYR A 131 9.79 14.48 -13.44
N VAL A 132 9.96 13.74 -14.52
CA VAL A 132 9.49 12.37 -14.66
C VAL A 132 10.61 11.48 -15.16
N ARG A 133 10.79 10.31 -14.56
CA ARG A 133 11.57 9.21 -15.10
C ARG A 133 10.80 7.89 -14.98
N VAL A 134 11.25 6.87 -15.65
CA VAL A 134 10.68 5.53 -15.61
C VAL A 134 11.72 4.55 -15.10
N HIS A 135 11.37 3.77 -14.12
CA HIS A 135 12.09 2.59 -13.67
C HIS A 135 11.61 1.38 -14.47
N ALA A 136 12.52 0.56 -14.95
CA ALA A 136 12.21 -0.69 -15.63
C ALA A 136 13.02 -1.85 -15.04
N TRP A 137 12.39 -3.03 -14.93
CA TRP A 137 13.02 -4.26 -14.48
C TRP A 137 12.35 -5.49 -15.09
N VAL A 138 12.94 -6.65 -14.93
CA VAL A 138 12.33 -7.94 -15.25
C VAL A 138 12.11 -8.69 -13.95
N ASP A 139 10.89 -9.16 -13.71
CA ASP A 139 10.55 -9.85 -12.49
C ASP A 139 11.43 -11.10 -12.26
N ASN A 140 11.83 -11.29 -11.00
CA ASN A 140 12.71 -12.37 -10.56
C ASN A 140 14.11 -12.41 -11.26
N ALA A 141 14.51 -11.30 -11.90
CA ALA A 141 15.82 -11.20 -12.54
C ALA A 141 16.69 -10.18 -11.80
N GLU A 142 17.70 -10.68 -11.09
CA GLU A 142 18.70 -9.87 -10.41
C GLU A 142 19.46 -9.01 -11.45
N TYR A 143 19.80 -7.77 -11.10
CA TYR A 143 20.52 -6.80 -11.95
C TYR A 143 19.79 -6.36 -13.23
N SER A 144 18.48 -6.59 -13.33
CA SER A 144 17.69 -6.15 -14.49
C SER A 144 17.20 -4.70 -14.40
N SER A 145 17.39 -4.04 -13.27
CA SER A 145 16.91 -2.68 -13.00
C SER A 145 17.65 -1.64 -13.83
N ILE A 146 16.89 -0.74 -14.46
CA ILE A 146 17.41 0.40 -15.21
C ILE A 146 16.43 1.59 -15.10
N TYR A 147 16.98 2.81 -15.10
CA TYR A 147 16.20 4.04 -15.15
C TYR A 147 16.34 4.73 -16.50
N SER A 148 15.28 5.37 -16.94
CA SER A 148 15.30 6.21 -18.14
C SER A 148 16.03 7.53 -17.89
N ASN A 149 16.20 8.33 -18.95
CA ASN A 149 16.44 9.75 -18.81
C ASN A 149 15.27 10.43 -18.09
N VAL A 150 15.55 11.60 -17.50
CA VAL A 150 14.54 12.49 -16.92
C VAL A 150 13.99 13.37 -18.01
N ILE A 151 12.67 13.57 -18.01
CA ILE A 151 11.97 14.58 -18.82
C ILE A 151 11.27 15.58 -17.91
N GLU A 152 10.96 16.77 -18.42
CA GLU A 152 10.20 17.81 -17.73
C GLU A 152 8.82 17.97 -18.38
N LEU A 153 7.76 17.95 -17.57
CA LEU A 153 6.43 18.45 -17.91
C LEU A 153 6.35 19.86 -17.30
N LYS A 154 6.40 20.89 -18.15
CA LYS A 154 6.66 22.26 -17.67
C LYS A 154 5.54 22.89 -16.85
N GLN A 155 4.28 22.51 -17.12
CA GLN A 155 3.13 23.15 -16.49
C GLN A 155 2.08 22.08 -16.16
N VAL A 156 2.18 21.50 -14.98
CA VAL A 156 1.17 20.58 -14.45
C VAL A 156 0.38 21.32 -13.37
N LYS A 157 -0.91 21.56 -13.62
CA LYS A 157 -1.86 22.11 -12.64
C LYS A 157 -2.51 20.94 -11.91
N PRO A 158 -2.13 20.68 -10.65
CA PRO A 158 -2.71 19.60 -9.87
C PRO A 158 -4.11 19.97 -9.36
N TYR A 159 -4.83 18.98 -8.86
CA TYR A 159 -5.93 19.15 -7.94
C TYR A 159 -5.57 18.50 -6.60
N LEU A 160 -6.28 18.85 -5.53
CA LEU A 160 -6.05 18.26 -4.22
C LEU A 160 -6.53 16.79 -4.23
N ALA A 161 -5.59 15.88 -4.32
CA ALA A 161 -5.79 14.43 -4.32
C ALA A 161 -5.11 13.83 -3.08
N VAL A 162 -5.60 14.18 -1.90
CA VAL A 162 -5.09 13.66 -0.63
C VAL A 162 -5.89 12.43 -0.27
N LYS A 163 -5.22 11.31 0.01
CA LYS A 163 -5.86 10.18 0.65
C LYS A 163 -6.18 10.57 2.07
N VAL A 164 -7.46 10.72 2.36
CA VAL A 164 -7.94 10.99 3.72
C VAL A 164 -8.01 9.65 4.45
N PRO A 165 -7.46 9.52 5.67
CA PRO A 165 -7.67 8.34 6.49
C PRO A 165 -9.16 8.09 6.69
N ASP A 166 -9.59 6.85 6.47
CA ASP A 166 -10.95 6.43 6.76
C ASP A 166 -11.19 6.35 8.27
N THR A 167 -12.46 6.31 8.68
CA THR A 167 -12.83 6.31 10.08
C THR A 167 -13.86 5.23 10.38
N ILE A 168 -13.77 4.66 11.59
CA ILE A 168 -14.83 3.87 12.20
C ILE A 168 -15.21 4.53 13.51
N GLN A 169 -16.45 4.32 13.95
CA GLN A 169 -16.97 4.94 15.18
C GLN A 169 -17.13 3.91 16.28
N LEU A 170 -16.64 4.23 17.48
CA LEU A 170 -16.99 3.53 18.71
C LEU A 170 -18.44 3.84 19.08
N VAL A 171 -19.23 2.80 19.33
CA VAL A 171 -20.63 2.93 19.75
C VAL A 171 -20.88 2.00 20.93
N GLY A 172 -21.50 2.50 21.98
CA GLY A 172 -21.78 1.69 23.16
C GLY A 172 -22.45 2.44 24.30
N LYS A 173 -22.35 1.87 25.50
CA LYS A 173 -22.92 2.43 26.72
C LYS A 173 -22.48 3.86 27.03
N PRO A 174 -21.19 4.22 26.87
CA PRO A 174 -20.74 5.59 27.21
C PRO A 174 -21.45 6.70 26.45
N GLU A 175 -21.87 6.46 25.19
CA GLU A 175 -22.57 7.44 24.35
C GLU A 175 -24.06 7.04 24.08
N SER A 176 -24.62 6.16 24.92
CA SER A 176 -26.02 5.74 24.86
C SER A 176 -26.43 4.98 23.58
N TRP A 177 -25.49 4.26 22.95
CA TRP A 177 -25.74 3.43 21.77
C TRP A 177 -26.24 4.21 20.55
N SER A 178 -25.84 5.46 20.38
CA SER A 178 -26.18 6.24 19.20
C SER A 178 -25.31 5.83 18.01
N ALA A 179 -25.92 5.52 16.88
CA ALA A 179 -25.24 5.29 15.62
C ALA A 179 -25.08 6.58 14.79
N ALA A 180 -25.49 7.72 15.31
CA ALA A 180 -25.28 9.01 14.67
C ALA A 180 -23.79 9.38 14.71
N TYR A 181 -23.35 10.12 13.71
CA TYR A 181 -21.98 10.64 13.65
C TYR A 181 -21.63 11.39 14.93
N ASN A 182 -20.48 11.04 15.51
CA ASN A 182 -19.93 11.71 16.67
C ASN A 182 -18.40 11.76 16.59
N ALA A 183 -17.85 12.94 16.35
CA ALA A 183 -16.42 13.16 16.16
C ALA A 183 -15.57 12.76 17.39
N ASP A 184 -16.15 12.76 18.60
CA ASP A 184 -15.44 12.42 19.83
C ASP A 184 -15.20 10.90 19.98
N TRP A 185 -15.86 10.08 19.16
CA TRP A 185 -15.83 8.63 19.22
C TRP A 185 -15.26 7.97 17.97
N LEU A 186 -14.45 8.70 17.17
CA LEU A 186 -13.85 8.17 15.95
C LEU A 186 -12.50 7.51 16.21
N LEU A 187 -12.30 6.37 15.58
CA LEU A 187 -10.98 5.80 15.32
C LEU A 187 -10.60 6.12 13.88
N TYR A 188 -9.39 6.55 13.69
CA TYR A 188 -8.85 6.93 12.38
C TYR A 188 -7.91 5.86 11.85
N GLU A 189 -7.93 5.62 10.56
CA GLU A 189 -6.88 4.81 9.94
C GLU A 189 -5.48 5.35 10.28
N THR A 190 -4.58 4.46 10.64
CA THR A 190 -3.18 4.81 10.95
C THR A 190 -2.41 5.28 9.72
N VAL A 191 -2.77 4.73 8.58
CA VAL A 191 -2.31 5.11 7.24
C VAL A 191 -3.49 4.94 6.29
N PRO A 192 -3.78 5.87 5.38
CA PRO A 192 -4.87 5.74 4.42
C PRO A 192 -4.86 4.39 3.68
N GLU A 193 -6.03 3.75 3.57
CA GLU A 193 -6.24 2.43 2.96
C GLU A 193 -5.59 1.25 3.72
N SER A 194 -5.03 1.48 4.91
CA SER A 194 -4.44 0.41 5.72
C SER A 194 -5.48 -0.51 6.35
N ARG A 195 -6.72 -0.06 6.53
CA ARG A 195 -7.79 -0.72 7.30
C ARG A 195 -7.38 -1.09 8.73
N VAL A 196 -6.43 -0.33 9.29
CA VAL A 196 -5.99 -0.40 10.68
C VAL A 196 -6.33 0.92 11.36
N TYR A 197 -7.27 0.88 12.28
CA TYR A 197 -7.84 2.07 12.92
C TYR A 197 -7.35 2.19 14.35
N GLN A 198 -7.10 3.41 14.82
CA GLN A 198 -6.74 3.70 16.20
C GLN A 198 -7.52 4.89 16.74
N GLY A 199 -7.92 4.77 18.00
CA GLY A 199 -8.54 5.83 18.78
C GLY A 199 -8.17 5.70 20.26
N THR A 200 -8.28 6.81 20.99
CA THR A 200 -8.03 6.86 22.43
C THR A 200 -9.19 7.58 23.09
N PHE A 201 -9.83 6.94 24.07
CA PHE A 201 -11.09 7.41 24.66
C PHE A 201 -11.00 7.41 26.17
N GLU A 202 -11.52 8.44 26.79
CA GLU A 202 -11.75 8.47 28.22
C GLU A 202 -13.14 7.88 28.51
N ILE A 203 -13.18 6.72 29.15
CA ILE A 203 -14.40 5.98 29.43
C ILE A 203 -14.73 6.10 30.91
N PRO A 204 -15.92 6.60 31.27
CA PRO A 204 -16.31 6.74 32.68
C PRO A 204 -16.46 5.38 33.39
N GLU A 205 -16.32 5.38 34.72
CA GLU A 205 -16.55 4.21 35.55
C GLU A 205 -17.95 3.61 35.32
N GLY A 206 -18.05 2.29 35.32
CA GLY A 206 -19.30 1.55 35.22
C GLY A 206 -19.24 0.38 34.26
N GLN A 207 -20.38 0.04 33.66
CA GLN A 207 -20.42 -0.99 32.62
C GLN A 207 -19.92 -0.42 31.31
N PHE A 208 -18.80 -0.92 30.81
CA PHE A 208 -18.29 -0.57 29.50
C PHE A 208 -18.64 -1.66 28.49
N GLN A 209 -19.71 -1.44 27.71
CA GLN A 209 -20.17 -2.33 26.65
C GLN A 209 -20.15 -1.56 25.35
N PHE A 210 -19.51 -2.10 24.28
CA PHE A 210 -19.24 -1.37 23.04
C PHE A 210 -19.03 -2.29 21.86
N ARG A 211 -19.07 -1.71 20.68
CA ARG A 211 -18.64 -2.23 19.37
C ARG A 211 -18.26 -1.05 18.47
N PHE A 212 -17.90 -1.30 17.21
CA PHE A 212 -17.59 -0.24 16.25
C PHE A 212 -18.54 -0.31 15.05
N TYR A 213 -18.65 0.80 14.34
CA TYR A 213 -19.34 0.87 13.07
C TYR A 213 -18.42 1.43 12.00
N ASP A 214 -18.41 0.77 10.83
CA ASP A 214 -17.77 1.19 9.60
C ASP A 214 -18.54 2.33 8.90
N GLN A 215 -19.86 2.34 9.03
CA GLN A 215 -20.71 3.45 8.57
C GLN A 215 -21.68 3.85 9.67
N PHE A 216 -21.76 5.14 9.95
CA PHE A 216 -22.67 5.77 10.89
C PHE A 216 -23.71 6.58 10.11
N ASP A 217 -24.80 6.95 10.75
CA ASP A 217 -26.00 7.56 10.12
C ASP A 217 -26.66 6.70 9.02
N ALA A 218 -26.24 5.46 8.87
CA ALA A 218 -26.84 4.52 7.94
C ALA A 218 -28.23 4.07 8.43
N ALA A 219 -29.11 3.70 7.52
CA ALA A 219 -30.46 3.24 7.86
C ALA A 219 -30.45 1.93 8.68
N GLU A 220 -29.48 1.06 8.46
CA GLU A 220 -29.33 -0.24 9.14
C GLU A 220 -27.88 -0.48 9.62
N PRO A 221 -27.27 0.42 10.44
CA PRO A 221 -25.88 0.28 10.87
C PRO A 221 -25.66 -0.99 11.70
N TRP A 222 -26.66 -1.35 12.52
CA TRP A 222 -26.63 -2.52 13.39
C TRP A 222 -26.51 -3.85 12.63
N ASP A 223 -27.00 -3.89 11.42
CA ASP A 223 -27.14 -5.12 10.66
C ASP A 223 -25.97 -5.34 9.68
N TRP A 224 -25.45 -4.27 9.04
CA TRP A 224 -24.48 -4.38 7.95
C TRP A 224 -23.09 -3.88 8.29
N TYR A 225 -22.99 -2.84 9.10
CA TYR A 225 -21.75 -2.08 9.29
C TYR A 225 -21.13 -2.25 10.68
N ALA A 226 -21.69 -3.16 11.50
CA ALA A 226 -21.18 -3.43 12.82
C ALA A 226 -19.88 -4.26 12.78
N ILE A 227 -18.92 -3.83 13.55
CA ILE A 227 -17.65 -4.49 13.82
C ILE A 227 -17.67 -4.87 15.29
N GLY A 228 -17.75 -6.14 15.61
CA GLY A 228 -17.96 -6.55 16.99
C GLY A 228 -17.44 -7.94 17.34
N ALA A 229 -17.82 -8.40 18.53
CA ALA A 229 -17.51 -9.74 19.00
C ALA A 229 -18.36 -10.81 18.27
N GLN A 230 -18.00 -12.08 18.41
CA GLN A 230 -18.59 -13.21 17.69
C GLN A 230 -20.07 -13.42 18.01
N ASP A 231 -20.46 -13.30 19.27
CA ASP A 231 -21.84 -13.56 19.71
C ASP A 231 -22.74 -12.37 19.39
N ALA A 232 -23.74 -12.60 18.54
CA ALA A 232 -24.64 -11.55 18.08
C ALA A 232 -25.71 -11.18 19.12
N ASP A 233 -26.09 -12.09 20.01
CA ASP A 233 -27.25 -11.91 20.90
C ASP A 233 -26.84 -11.48 22.31
N ASN A 234 -25.64 -11.83 22.77
CA ASN A 234 -25.13 -11.49 24.09
C ASN A 234 -23.78 -10.77 23.98
N PRO A 235 -23.50 -9.83 24.91
CA PRO A 235 -22.18 -9.24 24.99
C PRO A 235 -21.16 -10.30 25.43
N VAL A 236 -19.95 -10.20 24.89
CA VAL A 236 -18.82 -11.03 25.29
C VAL A 236 -18.07 -10.33 26.41
N ASP A 237 -18.07 -10.95 27.60
CA ASP A 237 -17.32 -10.43 28.73
C ASP A 237 -15.81 -10.60 28.46
N ILE A 238 -15.09 -9.50 28.55
CA ILE A 238 -13.65 -9.46 28.39
C ILE A 238 -12.97 -8.96 29.67
N ALA A 239 -11.76 -9.39 29.90
CA ALA A 239 -10.94 -8.93 31.01
C ALA A 239 -9.63 -8.32 30.47
N MET A 240 -9.27 -7.15 31.01
CA MET A 240 -7.96 -6.53 30.74
C MET A 240 -6.91 -7.18 31.62
N THR A 241 -5.98 -7.93 31.03
CA THR A 241 -4.86 -8.52 31.76
C THR A 241 -3.67 -7.57 31.70
N ASP A 242 -3.16 -7.15 32.84
CA ASP A 242 -2.09 -6.14 32.92
C ASP A 242 -2.38 -4.88 32.09
N GLY A 243 -3.67 -4.46 32.06
CA GLY A 243 -4.12 -3.31 31.30
C GLY A 243 -4.28 -3.55 29.79
N ASN A 244 -4.22 -4.80 29.33
CA ASN A 244 -4.33 -5.13 27.92
C ASN A 244 -5.40 -6.20 27.65
N TYR A 245 -6.02 -6.11 26.48
CA TYR A 245 -6.84 -7.16 25.89
C TYR A 245 -6.51 -7.27 24.41
N SER A 246 -6.41 -8.50 23.91
CA SER A 246 -6.28 -8.81 22.50
C SER A 246 -7.28 -9.90 22.12
N GLY A 247 -8.00 -9.74 21.02
CA GLY A 247 -9.05 -10.66 20.64
C GLY A 247 -9.41 -10.62 19.17
N ASP A 248 -10.35 -11.49 18.81
CA ASP A 248 -10.89 -11.56 17.47
C ASP A 248 -12.06 -10.59 17.30
N LEU A 249 -12.23 -10.10 16.06
CA LEU A 249 -13.40 -9.34 15.64
C LEU A 249 -14.13 -10.03 14.49
N PHE A 250 -15.40 -9.71 14.37
CA PHE A 250 -16.25 -10.12 13.27
C PHE A 250 -16.73 -8.89 12.51
N TYR A 251 -16.45 -8.88 11.23
CA TYR A 251 -16.89 -7.85 10.31
C TYR A 251 -16.95 -8.45 8.90
N ASP A 252 -18.11 -8.29 8.29
CA ASP A 252 -18.30 -8.59 6.87
C ASP A 252 -19.46 -7.75 6.33
N PRO A 253 -19.21 -6.70 5.55
CA PRO A 253 -20.26 -5.84 5.01
C PRO A 253 -21.15 -6.56 3.96
N ALA A 254 -20.73 -7.73 3.47
CA ALA A 254 -21.54 -8.56 2.58
C ALA A 254 -22.47 -9.52 3.33
N THR A 255 -22.29 -9.69 4.64
CA THR A 255 -23.07 -10.62 5.46
C THR A 255 -23.82 -9.88 6.57
N LYS A 256 -25.13 -9.77 6.41
CA LYS A 256 -26.01 -9.15 7.43
C LYS A 256 -25.84 -9.82 8.79
N GLY A 257 -25.49 -9.02 9.78
CA GLY A 257 -25.33 -9.48 11.16
C GLY A 257 -23.97 -10.04 11.54
N ALA A 258 -22.97 -10.01 10.66
CA ALA A 258 -21.63 -10.56 10.94
C ALA A 258 -20.91 -9.85 12.07
N GLY A 259 -21.11 -8.78 12.53
CA GLY A 259 -20.41 -8.06 13.62
C GLY A 259 -21.33 -7.57 14.73
N LYS A 260 -22.51 -8.16 14.89
CA LYS A 260 -23.53 -7.67 15.82
C LYS A 260 -23.20 -7.83 17.31
N GLY A 261 -22.31 -8.74 17.68
CA GLY A 261 -21.86 -8.92 19.06
C GLY A 261 -21.14 -7.68 19.60
N SER A 262 -21.15 -7.52 20.89
CA SER A 262 -20.43 -6.44 21.58
C SER A 262 -19.43 -7.01 22.56
N TRP A 263 -18.34 -6.29 22.82
CA TRP A 263 -17.48 -6.55 23.97
C TRP A 263 -18.04 -5.87 25.21
N GLN A 264 -17.79 -6.46 26.38
CA GLN A 264 -18.23 -5.89 27.64
C GLN A 264 -17.16 -6.07 28.73
N ILE A 265 -16.91 -4.99 29.48
CA ILE A 265 -16.19 -5.01 30.75
C ILE A 265 -17.22 -4.61 31.82
N PRO A 266 -17.78 -5.57 32.60
CA PRO A 266 -18.91 -5.31 33.48
C PRO A 266 -18.63 -4.29 34.59
N ASN A 267 -17.41 -4.28 35.12
CA ASN A 267 -16.98 -3.41 36.22
C ASN A 267 -15.76 -2.60 35.76
N TRP A 268 -15.92 -1.78 34.74
CA TRP A 268 -14.86 -0.89 34.28
C TRP A 268 -14.57 0.19 35.34
N PRO A 269 -13.32 0.33 35.78
CA PRO A 269 -12.96 1.25 36.87
C PRO A 269 -12.91 2.72 36.44
N GLY A 270 -13.22 3.01 35.19
CA GLY A 270 -12.93 4.29 34.55
C GLY A 270 -11.51 4.39 34.05
N GLY A 271 -11.25 5.31 33.12
CA GLY A 271 -9.92 5.61 32.61
C GLY A 271 -9.83 5.69 31.11
N THR A 272 -8.63 5.96 30.64
CA THR A 272 -8.33 6.15 29.22
C THR A 272 -7.91 4.83 28.59
N VAL A 273 -8.56 4.45 27.50
CA VAL A 273 -8.24 3.24 26.73
C VAL A 273 -7.85 3.61 25.31
N LYS A 274 -6.72 3.08 24.85
CA LYS A 274 -6.32 3.08 23.45
C LYS A 274 -6.84 1.83 22.78
N MET A 275 -7.53 1.99 21.67
CA MET A 275 -8.10 0.90 20.88
C MET A 275 -7.45 0.83 19.51
N THR A 276 -7.10 -0.37 19.08
CA THR A 276 -6.65 -0.67 17.72
C THR A 276 -7.58 -1.71 17.12
N VAL A 277 -8.10 -1.44 15.94
CA VAL A 277 -8.97 -2.34 15.17
C VAL A 277 -8.30 -2.63 13.82
N ASN A 278 -7.98 -3.88 13.55
CA ASN A 278 -7.36 -4.31 12.30
C ASN A 278 -8.33 -5.20 11.52
N LEU A 279 -8.96 -4.63 10.49
CA LEU A 279 -9.94 -5.34 9.66
C LEU A 279 -9.32 -6.37 8.72
N ASN A 280 -8.01 -6.26 8.41
CA ASN A 280 -7.33 -7.24 7.55
C ASN A 280 -7.05 -8.54 8.29
N THR A 281 -6.59 -8.44 9.54
CA THR A 281 -6.29 -9.61 10.39
C THR A 281 -7.47 -10.05 11.24
N LYS A 282 -8.56 -9.26 11.25
CA LYS A 282 -9.73 -9.45 12.10
C LYS A 282 -9.37 -9.53 13.58
N LYS A 283 -8.54 -8.60 14.06
CA LYS A 283 -8.06 -8.50 15.44
C LYS A 283 -8.34 -7.14 16.03
N VAL A 284 -8.53 -7.13 17.35
CA VAL A 284 -8.60 -5.92 18.17
C VAL A 284 -7.61 -5.99 19.30
N ASP A 285 -7.04 -4.84 19.65
CA ASP A 285 -6.20 -4.66 20.80
C ASP A 285 -6.68 -3.44 21.59
N PHE A 286 -6.91 -3.61 22.89
CA PHE A 286 -7.29 -2.55 23.80
C PHE A 286 -6.23 -2.43 24.88
N THR A 287 -5.73 -1.22 25.12
CA THR A 287 -4.66 -0.94 26.09
C THR A 287 -5.06 0.20 27.00
N LEU A 288 -5.04 -0.01 28.30
CA LEU A 288 -5.25 1.04 29.29
C LEU A 288 -4.04 1.99 29.28
N VAL A 289 -4.31 3.27 29.04
CA VAL A 289 -3.28 4.31 29.09
C VAL A 289 -3.18 4.82 30.50
N GLN A 290 -2.00 4.67 31.10
CA GLN A 290 -1.69 5.14 32.48
C GLN A 290 -1.25 6.59 32.47
#